data_48becfda8580ee7804893d2150503b5d
#
_entry.id   48becfda8580ee7804893d2150503b5d
#
_cell.length_a   1.000
_cell.length_b   1.000
_cell.length_c   1.000
_cell.angle_alpha   90.00
_cell.angle_beta   90.00
_cell.angle_gamma   90.00
#
_symmetry.space_group_name_H-M   'P 1'
#
loop_
_entity.id
_entity.type
_entity.pdbx_description
1 polymer ?
#
loop_
_entity_poly.entity_id
_entity_poly.type
_entity_poly.pdbx_seq_one_letter_code
_entity_poly.pdbx_strand_id
1 'polypeptide(L)'
;MRFLKYSPGEYFKPHFDGSYERPDGKEISFITIQLYLNEGFEGGKTTFMSGFSGSSERDVDVTPKTGRILVFQHDILHEGSLLVAGTKYTMRTDVMYGEEMN
;
A
#
# COMPACT_ATOMS: atom_id res chain seq x y z
N MET A 1 11.08 4.52 -5.90
CA MET A 1 10.98 3.14 -5.41
C MET A 1 11.43 3.08 -3.97
N ARG A 2 10.67 2.43 -3.11
CA ARG A 2 10.96 2.39 -1.68
C ARG A 2 10.89 0.96 -1.17
N PHE A 3 11.90 0.54 -0.41
CA PHE A 3 11.88 -0.73 0.32
C PHE A 3 11.43 -0.47 1.74
N LEU A 4 10.55 -1.32 2.25
CA LEU A 4 10.02 -1.24 3.60
C LEU A 4 10.25 -2.58 4.30
N LYS A 5 10.72 -2.49 5.55
CA LYS A 5 10.90 -3.63 6.43
C LYS A 5 10.04 -3.42 7.67
N TYR A 6 9.23 -4.42 8.01
CA TYR A 6 8.42 -4.41 9.22
C TYR A 6 8.90 -5.48 10.19
N SER A 7 8.98 -5.10 11.46
CA SER A 7 9.29 -6.00 12.56
C SER A 7 8.03 -6.23 13.41
N PRO A 8 7.98 -7.30 14.24
CA PRO A 8 6.83 -7.55 15.08
C PRO A 8 6.44 -6.33 15.93
N GLY A 9 5.14 -6.06 15.99
CA GLY A 9 4.60 -4.88 16.67
C GLY A 9 4.43 -3.66 15.78
N GLU A 10 5.00 -3.66 14.58
CA GLU A 10 4.84 -2.57 13.65
C GLU A 10 3.60 -2.71 12.79
N TYR A 11 3.01 -1.60 12.43
CA TYR A 11 1.84 -1.53 11.56
C TYR A 11 1.82 -0.17 10.86
N PHE A 12 1.01 -0.08 9.82
CA PHE A 12 0.75 1.19 9.15
C PHE A 12 -0.74 1.49 9.30
N LYS A 13 -1.08 2.49 10.13
CA LYS A 13 -2.48 2.83 10.43
C LYS A 13 -3.28 3.16 9.16
N PRO A 14 -4.63 3.08 9.21
CA PRO A 14 -5.47 3.44 8.07
C PRO A 14 -5.12 4.82 7.53
N HIS A 15 -4.93 4.89 6.22
CA HIS A 15 -4.54 6.13 5.56
C HIS A 15 -4.88 6.08 4.07
N PHE A 16 -4.87 7.25 3.46
CA PHE A 16 -4.81 7.39 2.02
C PHE A 16 -3.37 7.66 1.61
N ASP A 17 -2.98 7.19 0.44
CA ASP A 17 -1.69 7.59 -0.10
C ASP A 17 -1.80 9.01 -0.63
N GLY A 18 -0.83 9.86 -0.30
CA GLY A 18 -0.76 11.19 -0.87
C GLY A 18 -0.27 11.16 -2.30
N SER A 19 -0.90 11.96 -3.16
CA SER A 19 -0.37 12.17 -4.49
C SER A 19 0.95 12.94 -4.43
N TYR A 20 1.91 12.51 -5.22
CA TYR A 20 3.18 13.22 -5.36
C TYR A 20 3.17 13.99 -6.67
N GLU A 21 3.42 15.30 -6.60
CA GLU A 21 3.54 16.17 -7.75
C GLU A 21 5.00 16.59 -7.91
N ARG A 22 5.54 16.49 -9.13
CA ARG A 22 6.88 16.97 -9.39
C ARG A 22 6.96 18.48 -9.16
N PRO A 23 8.12 19.00 -8.71
CA PRO A 23 8.29 20.44 -8.49
C PRO A 23 7.98 21.31 -9.69
N ASP A 24 8.09 20.77 -10.91
CA ASP A 24 7.77 21.49 -12.13
C ASP A 24 6.28 21.44 -12.50
N GLY A 25 5.46 20.75 -11.71
CA GLY A 25 4.03 20.62 -11.93
C GLY A 25 3.62 19.81 -13.15
N LYS A 26 4.55 19.10 -13.79
CA LYS A 26 4.27 18.36 -15.02
C LYS A 26 3.81 16.94 -14.82
N GLU A 27 4.07 16.37 -13.67
CA GLU A 27 3.69 14.99 -13.35
C GLU A 27 3.11 14.89 -11.95
N ILE A 28 2.11 14.03 -11.80
CA ILE A 28 1.49 13.74 -10.52
C ILE A 28 1.26 12.24 -10.39
N SER A 29 1.46 11.68 -9.21
CA SER A 29 1.21 10.27 -8.96
C SER A 29 -0.23 10.04 -8.52
N PHE A 30 -0.88 8.99 -9.06
CA PHE A 30 -2.24 8.60 -8.72
C PHE A 30 -2.35 7.15 -8.29
N ILE A 31 -1.39 6.31 -8.65
CA ILE A 31 -1.46 4.87 -8.48
C ILE A 31 -0.24 4.39 -7.72
N THR A 32 -0.48 3.55 -6.72
CA THR A 32 0.56 2.86 -5.97
C THR A 32 0.68 1.43 -6.49
N ILE A 33 1.91 0.98 -6.68
CA ILE A 33 2.23 -0.43 -6.92
C ILE A 33 3.03 -0.91 -5.72
N GLN A 34 2.52 -1.95 -5.06
CA GLN A 34 3.17 -2.55 -3.89
C GLN A 34 3.44 -4.03 -4.15
N LEU A 35 4.65 -4.46 -3.87
CA LEU A 35 5.09 -5.84 -4.08
C LEU A 35 5.48 -6.45 -2.75
N TYR A 36 4.93 -7.63 -2.44
CA TYR A 36 5.39 -8.42 -1.31
C TYR A 36 6.65 -9.19 -1.70
N LEU A 37 7.74 -8.97 -0.97
CA LEU A 37 9.02 -9.60 -1.24
C LEU A 37 9.21 -10.93 -0.51
N ASN A 38 8.38 -11.18 0.51
CA ASN A 38 8.42 -12.45 1.26
C ASN A 38 7.04 -12.79 1.82
N GLU A 39 6.95 -13.96 2.40
CA GLU A 39 5.74 -14.48 3.06
C GLU A 39 6.14 -15.34 4.26
N GLY A 40 5.19 -15.99 4.91
CA GLY A 40 5.47 -16.88 6.04
C GLY A 40 5.53 -16.16 7.39
N PHE A 41 5.28 -14.86 7.42
CA PHE A 41 5.12 -14.11 8.66
C PHE A 41 3.66 -14.15 9.12
N GLU A 42 3.42 -13.82 10.38
CA GLU A 42 2.08 -13.79 10.96
C GLU A 42 1.56 -12.36 11.05
N GLY A 43 0.33 -12.14 10.59
CA GLY A 43 -0.23 -10.79 10.46
C GLY A 43 0.27 -10.07 9.23
N GLY A 44 0.37 -8.76 9.30
CA GLY A 44 0.96 -7.95 8.24
C GLY A 44 0.19 -7.88 6.93
N LYS A 45 -1.11 -8.18 6.95
CA LYS A 45 -1.96 -8.06 5.76
C LYS A 45 -2.12 -6.61 5.35
N THR A 46 -2.41 -6.38 4.08
CA THR A 46 -2.89 -5.09 3.62
C THR A 46 -4.41 -5.16 3.53
N THR A 47 -5.10 -4.24 4.20
CA THR A 47 -6.56 -4.21 4.23
C THR A 47 -7.05 -2.94 3.55
N PHE A 48 -7.86 -3.12 2.51
CA PHE A 48 -8.57 -2.02 1.84
C PHE A 48 -9.92 -1.83 2.51
N MET A 49 -10.18 -0.62 2.96
CA MET A 49 -11.33 -0.30 3.79
C MET A 49 -12.45 0.34 2.98
N SER A 50 -13.69 0.09 3.36
CA SER A 50 -14.88 0.54 2.64
C SER A 50 -15.24 2.02 2.86
N GLY A 51 -14.35 2.79 3.49
CA GLY A 51 -14.51 4.24 3.63
C GLY A 51 -15.16 4.65 4.93
N PHE A 52 -15.99 5.68 4.87
CA PHE A 52 -16.41 6.46 6.04
C PHE A 52 -17.52 5.85 6.89
N SER A 53 -18.09 4.73 6.51
CA SER A 53 -19.26 4.18 7.17
C SER A 53 -18.97 3.51 8.51
N GLY A 54 -17.70 3.30 8.84
CA GLY A 54 -17.34 2.56 10.05
C GLY A 54 -17.67 1.08 9.99
N SER A 55 -18.21 0.58 8.89
CA SER A 55 -18.54 -0.82 8.69
C SER A 55 -17.37 -1.56 8.09
N SER A 56 -17.01 -2.69 8.68
CA SER A 56 -15.96 -3.57 8.16
C SER A 56 -16.46 -4.59 7.14
N GLU A 57 -17.74 -4.59 6.83
CA GLU A 57 -18.36 -5.60 5.97
C GLU A 57 -17.82 -5.63 4.54
N ARG A 58 -17.27 -4.52 4.07
CA ARG A 58 -16.73 -4.39 2.72
C ARG A 58 -15.21 -4.30 2.68
N ASP A 59 -14.56 -4.47 3.81
CA ASP A 59 -13.10 -4.45 3.85
C ASP A 59 -12.55 -5.67 3.12
N VAL A 60 -11.49 -5.45 2.37
CA VAL A 60 -10.81 -6.50 1.62
C VAL A 60 -9.41 -6.69 2.16
N ASP A 61 -9.16 -7.86 2.72
CA ASP A 61 -7.84 -8.25 3.19
C ASP A 61 -7.06 -8.90 2.06
N VAL A 62 -5.83 -8.46 1.86
CA VAL A 62 -4.91 -9.10 0.94
C VAL A 62 -3.86 -9.86 1.74
N THR A 63 -3.86 -11.17 1.57
CA THR A 63 -2.88 -12.03 2.22
C THR A 63 -1.51 -11.84 1.58
N PRO A 64 -0.46 -11.60 2.38
CA PRO A 64 0.89 -11.50 1.86
C PRO A 64 1.32 -12.81 1.19
N LYS A 65 1.91 -12.68 0.02
CA LYS A 65 2.47 -13.80 -0.70
C LYS A 65 3.63 -13.30 -1.55
N THR A 66 4.74 -14.01 -1.53
CA THR A 66 5.93 -13.62 -2.28
C THR A 66 5.61 -13.41 -3.76
N GLY A 67 5.96 -12.25 -4.28
CA GLY A 67 5.70 -11.89 -5.67
C GLY A 67 4.31 -11.34 -5.96
N ARG A 68 3.41 -11.31 -4.97
CA ARG A 68 2.08 -10.71 -5.16
C ARG A 68 2.21 -9.20 -5.29
N ILE A 69 1.56 -8.66 -6.31
CA ILE A 69 1.57 -7.24 -6.61
C ILE A 69 0.19 -6.67 -6.35
N LEU A 70 0.14 -5.56 -5.61
CA LEU A 70 -1.07 -4.77 -5.41
C LEU A 70 -0.95 -3.49 -6.23
N VAL A 71 -2.00 -3.19 -6.99
CA VAL A 71 -2.11 -1.95 -7.77
C VAL A 71 -3.38 -1.25 -7.32
N PHE A 72 -3.26 -0.05 -6.78
CA PHE A 72 -4.43 0.68 -6.28
C PHE A 72 -4.25 2.19 -6.39
N GLN A 73 -5.38 2.88 -6.43
CA GLN A 73 -5.42 4.34 -6.49
C GLN A 73 -5.12 4.95 -5.11
N HIS A 74 -4.57 6.16 -5.11
CA HIS A 74 -4.20 6.86 -3.87
C HIS A 74 -5.41 7.24 -3.01
N ASP A 75 -6.59 7.31 -3.57
CA ASP A 75 -7.82 7.69 -2.86
C ASP A 75 -8.53 6.52 -2.18
N ILE A 76 -7.91 5.35 -2.14
CA ILE A 76 -8.46 4.18 -1.45
C ILE A 76 -7.88 4.10 -0.04
N LEU A 77 -8.75 4.12 0.96
CA LEU A 77 -8.33 3.97 2.37
C LEU A 77 -7.82 2.55 2.60
N HIS A 78 -6.65 2.43 3.18
CA HIS A 78 -6.04 1.13 3.44
C HIS A 78 -5.13 1.18 4.66
N GLU A 79 -4.82 -0.01 5.20
CA GLU A 79 -3.87 -0.15 6.31
C GLU A 79 -2.91 -1.30 6.07
N GLY A 80 -1.73 -1.20 6.68
CA GLY A 80 -0.85 -2.34 6.88
C GLY A 80 -1.11 -2.89 8.27
N SER A 81 -1.78 -4.04 8.36
CA SER A 81 -2.17 -4.63 9.64
C SER A 81 -0.95 -5.02 10.47
N LEU A 82 -1.15 -5.08 11.79
CA LEU A 82 -0.09 -5.41 12.73
C LEU A 82 0.66 -6.67 12.33
N LEU A 83 1.98 -6.58 12.29
CA LEU A 83 2.85 -7.74 12.14
C LEU A 83 3.00 -8.40 13.51
N VAL A 84 2.57 -9.64 13.63
CA VAL A 84 2.57 -10.37 14.91
C VAL A 84 3.88 -11.11 15.11
N ALA A 85 4.38 -11.78 14.10
CA ALA A 85 5.61 -12.56 14.17
C ALA A 85 6.30 -12.61 12.80
N GLY A 86 7.61 -12.74 12.82
CA GLY A 86 8.41 -12.78 11.60
C GLY A 86 8.84 -11.40 11.13
N THR A 87 9.28 -11.32 9.89
CA THR A 87 9.70 -10.07 9.26
C THR A 87 8.99 -9.95 7.92
N LYS A 88 8.49 -8.75 7.63
CA LYS A 88 7.79 -8.45 6.39
C LYS A 88 8.63 -7.49 5.56
N TYR A 89 8.87 -7.85 4.30
CA TYR A 89 9.54 -6.98 3.34
C TYR A 89 8.61 -6.64 2.20
N THR A 90 8.51 -5.37 1.87
CA THR A 90 7.75 -4.90 0.72
C THR A 90 8.55 -3.89 -0.08
N MET A 91 8.14 -3.71 -1.32
CA MET A 91 8.67 -2.67 -2.18
C MET A 91 7.49 -1.89 -2.74
N ARG A 92 7.64 -0.57 -2.79
CA ARG A 92 6.58 0.31 -3.27
C ARG A 92 7.12 1.27 -4.31
N THR A 93 6.32 1.52 -5.34
CA THR A 93 6.56 2.60 -6.29
C THR A 93 5.23 3.23 -6.69
N ASP A 94 5.29 4.45 -7.19
CA ASP A 94 4.12 5.18 -7.68
C ASP A 94 4.20 5.30 -9.20
N VAL A 95 3.03 5.25 -9.85
CA VAL A 95 2.94 5.54 -11.27
C VAL A 95 2.69 7.04 -11.44
N MET A 96 3.54 7.67 -12.24
CA MET A 96 3.47 9.10 -12.52
C MET A 96 2.73 9.34 -13.83
N TYR A 97 1.87 10.35 -13.84
CA TYR A 97 1.15 10.80 -15.03
C TYR A 97 1.57 12.23 -15.36
N GLY A 98 1.90 12.48 -16.60
CA GLY A 98 2.25 13.80 -17.09
C GLY A 98 1.27 14.29 -18.15
N GLU A 99 1.16 15.61 -18.32
CA GLU A 99 0.28 16.22 -19.31
C GLU A 99 0.65 15.87 -20.74
N GLU A 100 1.91 15.54 -20.98
CA GLU A 100 2.44 15.25 -22.31
C GLU A 100 2.53 13.76 -22.63
N MET A 101 1.83 12.93 -21.87
CA MET A 101 1.81 11.48 -22.08
C MET A 101 0.81 11.06 -23.16
N ASN A 102 0.63 11.85 -24.15
CA ASN A 102 -0.30 11.56 -25.25
C ASN A 102 0.45 10.97 -26.42
#